data_425b5277cd32c1bcfc00974b8901da11
#
_entry.id   425b5277cd32c1bcfc00974b8901da11
#
_cell.length_a   1.000
_cell.length_b   1.000
_cell.length_c   1.000
_cell.angle_alpha   90.00
_cell.angle_beta   90.00
_cell.angle_gamma   90.00
#
_symmetry.space_group_name_H-M   'P 1'
#
loop_
_entity.id
_entity.type
_entity.pdbx_description
1 polymer ?
#
loop_
_entity_poly.entity_id
_entity_poly.type
_entity_poly.pdbx_seq_one_letter_code
_entity_poly.pdbx_strand_id
1 'polypeptide(L)'
;MRILVVDNYDSFVFNLVQYLGQLEATCVVRRNDQLPASDALDFDGVLLSPGPGTPEDAGICVDLIRDCAGRVPIFGVCLGHQAIAVAYGAVVGRAPELLHGKTSDVYHDGTGVLAGLPDPFTATRYHSLAVDEATLPPELEVTGRTKSGVVMAMRHRELDVEGVQFHPESVLTDEGRKLLGNFLEGATDA
;
A
#
# COMPACT_ATOMS: atom_id res chain seq x y z
N MET A 1 -7.48 -17.21 -5.34
CA MET A 1 -6.26 -16.36 -5.32
C MET A 1 -5.59 -16.46 -3.97
N ARG A 2 -4.27 -16.68 -3.93
CA ARG A 2 -3.47 -16.77 -2.70
C ARG A 2 -2.65 -15.49 -2.54
N ILE A 3 -2.89 -14.75 -1.45
CA ILE A 3 -2.20 -13.49 -1.17
C ILE A 3 -1.25 -13.67 0.02
N LEU A 4 0.02 -13.31 -0.16
CA LEU A 4 0.96 -13.14 0.93
C LEU A 4 0.69 -11.80 1.61
N VAL A 5 0.41 -11.81 2.89
CA VAL A 5 0.31 -10.60 3.72
C VAL A 5 1.54 -10.51 4.59
N VAL A 6 2.41 -9.55 4.29
CA VAL A 6 3.60 -9.27 5.10
C VAL A 6 3.18 -8.36 6.25
N ASP A 7 3.19 -8.92 7.47
CA ASP A 7 2.79 -8.23 8.70
C ASP A 7 3.97 -7.43 9.28
N ASN A 8 3.87 -6.13 9.23
CA ASN A 8 4.83 -5.19 9.81
C ASN A 8 4.58 -4.94 11.31
N TYR A 9 4.13 -5.96 12.04
CA TYR A 9 3.79 -5.87 13.48
C TYR A 9 2.67 -4.86 13.74
N ASP A 10 1.68 -4.85 12.84
CA ASP A 10 0.55 -3.94 12.88
C ASP A 10 -0.66 -4.53 13.61
N SER A 11 -1.33 -3.71 14.41
CA SER A 11 -2.53 -4.13 15.15
C SER A 11 -3.75 -4.36 14.26
N PHE A 12 -3.76 -3.77 13.05
CA PHE A 12 -4.90 -3.79 12.13
C PHE A 12 -4.73 -4.73 10.94
N VAL A 13 -3.60 -5.44 10.83
CA VAL A 13 -3.32 -6.37 9.71
C VAL A 13 -4.46 -7.37 9.48
N PHE A 14 -5.08 -7.87 10.53
CA PHE A 14 -6.17 -8.83 10.42
C PHE A 14 -7.48 -8.24 9.88
N ASN A 15 -7.66 -6.92 9.93
CA ASN A 15 -8.78 -6.26 9.25
C ASN A 15 -8.58 -6.30 7.73
N LEU A 16 -7.34 -6.09 7.24
CA LEU A 16 -6.99 -6.29 5.82
C LEU A 16 -7.23 -7.73 5.40
N VAL A 17 -6.74 -8.69 6.20
CA VAL A 17 -6.95 -10.14 5.95
C VAL A 17 -8.45 -10.48 5.88
N GLN A 18 -9.25 -9.91 6.78
CA GLN A 18 -10.69 -10.12 6.80
C GLN A 18 -11.37 -9.56 5.54
N TYR A 19 -11.00 -8.36 5.10
CA TYR A 19 -11.56 -7.78 3.87
C TYR A 19 -11.17 -8.58 2.63
N LEU A 20 -9.89 -8.97 2.52
CA LEU A 20 -9.44 -9.84 1.44
C LEU A 20 -10.17 -11.21 1.45
N GLY A 21 -10.37 -11.79 2.63
CA GLY A 21 -11.14 -13.03 2.79
C GLY A 21 -12.61 -12.90 2.37
N GLN A 22 -13.24 -11.74 2.64
CA GLN A 22 -14.59 -11.45 2.17
C GLN A 22 -14.67 -11.26 0.64
N LEU A 23 -13.55 -10.98 0.01
CA LEU A 23 -13.36 -10.91 -1.44
C LEU A 23 -12.83 -12.22 -2.02
N GLU A 24 -12.99 -13.32 -1.28
CA GLU A 24 -12.64 -14.69 -1.68
C GLU A 24 -11.14 -14.97 -1.87
N ALA A 25 -10.25 -14.09 -1.38
CA ALA A 25 -8.83 -14.36 -1.38
C ALA A 25 -8.42 -15.22 -0.17
N THR A 26 -7.48 -16.13 -0.39
CA THR A 26 -6.84 -16.92 0.67
C THR A 26 -5.56 -16.22 1.12
N CYS A 27 -5.54 -15.68 2.34
CA CYS A 27 -4.40 -14.96 2.86
C CYS A 27 -3.45 -15.86 3.65
N VAL A 28 -2.15 -15.71 3.42
CA VAL A 28 -1.10 -16.29 4.25
C VAL A 28 -0.33 -15.14 4.90
N VAL A 29 -0.45 -15.02 6.22
CA VAL A 29 0.22 -13.95 6.98
C VAL A 29 1.60 -14.43 7.42
N ARG A 30 2.63 -13.61 7.17
CA ARG A 30 4.01 -13.81 7.64
C ARG A 30 4.56 -12.50 8.18
N ARG A 31 5.29 -12.56 9.28
CA ARG A 31 6.00 -11.40 9.83
C ARG A 31 7.13 -10.96 8.89
N ASN A 32 7.38 -9.67 8.83
CA ASN A 32 8.37 -9.06 7.94
C ASN A 32 9.83 -9.51 8.18
N ASP A 33 10.10 -10.17 9.31
CA ASP A 33 11.40 -10.72 9.71
C ASP A 33 11.44 -12.27 9.69
N GLN A 34 10.38 -12.93 9.20
CA GLN A 34 10.21 -14.39 9.26
C GLN A 34 10.07 -15.06 7.89
N LEU A 35 10.44 -14.36 6.82
CA LEU A 35 10.40 -14.90 5.46
C LEU A 35 11.53 -14.32 4.61
N PRO A 36 12.09 -15.08 3.68
CA PRO A 36 12.93 -14.53 2.61
C PRO A 36 12.06 -13.88 1.54
N ALA A 37 12.61 -12.89 0.82
CA ALA A 37 11.90 -12.19 -0.24
C ALA A 37 11.38 -13.14 -1.35
N SER A 38 12.12 -14.20 -1.65
CA SER A 38 11.79 -15.21 -2.67
C SER A 38 10.46 -15.91 -2.43
N ASP A 39 10.02 -16.05 -1.19
CA ASP A 39 8.76 -16.72 -0.85
C ASP A 39 7.54 -15.97 -1.43
N ALA A 40 7.68 -14.66 -1.71
CA ALA A 40 6.65 -13.86 -2.35
C ALA A 40 6.22 -14.39 -3.72
N LEU A 41 7.13 -15.06 -4.43
CA LEU A 41 6.90 -15.60 -5.78
C LEU A 41 6.01 -16.85 -5.82
N ASP A 42 5.71 -17.44 -4.66
CA ASP A 42 4.79 -18.58 -4.55
C ASP A 42 3.32 -18.14 -4.41
N PHE A 43 3.05 -16.84 -4.48
CA PHE A 43 1.73 -16.24 -4.31
C PHE A 43 1.26 -15.51 -5.57
N ASP A 44 -0.04 -15.33 -5.68
CA ASP A 44 -0.66 -14.59 -6.79
C ASP A 44 -0.55 -13.07 -6.60
N GLY A 45 -0.28 -12.61 -5.39
CA GLY A 45 -0.06 -11.21 -5.04
C GLY A 45 0.49 -11.05 -3.63
N VAL A 46 1.06 -9.88 -3.36
CA VAL A 46 1.65 -9.51 -2.06
C VAL A 46 1.02 -8.24 -1.54
N LEU A 47 0.57 -8.27 -0.28
CA LEU A 47 0.16 -7.08 0.46
C LEU A 47 1.17 -6.80 1.58
N LEU A 48 1.77 -5.60 1.55
CA LEU A 48 2.64 -5.09 2.62
C LEU A 48 1.79 -4.26 3.58
N SER A 49 1.67 -4.70 4.83
CA SER A 49 0.78 -4.09 5.81
C SER A 49 1.26 -2.72 6.31
N PRO A 50 0.37 -1.96 6.97
CA PRO A 50 0.79 -0.90 7.87
C PRO A 50 1.74 -1.43 8.95
N GLY A 51 2.37 -0.53 9.69
CA GLY A 51 3.20 -0.87 10.84
C GLY A 51 3.88 0.34 11.45
N PRO A 52 4.52 0.16 12.61
CA PRO A 52 5.28 1.20 13.29
C PRO A 52 6.65 1.42 12.65
N GLY A 53 7.28 2.55 12.98
CA GLY A 53 8.66 2.86 12.59
C GLY A 53 8.79 3.48 11.21
N THR A 54 9.90 3.19 10.56
CA THR A 54 10.26 3.70 9.23
C THR A 54 10.28 2.57 8.20
N PRO A 55 10.11 2.86 6.91
CA PRO A 55 10.16 1.82 5.87
C PRO A 55 11.51 1.10 5.79
N GLU A 56 12.62 1.75 6.16
CA GLU A 56 13.94 1.14 6.22
C GLU A 56 14.04 0.08 7.32
N ASP A 57 13.26 0.23 8.40
CA ASP A 57 13.21 -0.70 9.52
C ASP A 57 12.09 -1.76 9.37
N ALA A 58 11.39 -1.79 8.21
CA ALA A 58 10.28 -2.71 7.94
C ALA A 58 10.73 -4.11 7.49
N GLY A 59 11.80 -4.63 8.05
CA GLY A 59 12.30 -5.98 7.77
C GLY A 59 12.57 -6.19 6.28
N ILE A 60 11.96 -7.23 5.71
CA ILE A 60 12.18 -7.65 4.32
C ILE A 60 11.49 -6.74 3.28
N CYS A 61 10.60 -5.81 3.68
CA CYS A 61 9.69 -5.13 2.74
C CYS A 61 10.40 -4.46 1.57
N VAL A 62 11.45 -3.68 1.82
CA VAL A 62 12.20 -2.96 0.76
C VAL A 62 12.90 -3.96 -0.18
N ASP A 63 13.55 -4.97 0.35
CA ASP A 63 14.24 -5.99 -0.44
C ASP A 63 13.23 -6.85 -1.22
N LEU A 64 12.10 -7.22 -0.62
CA LEU A 64 11.03 -7.94 -1.31
C LEU A 64 10.52 -7.16 -2.53
N ILE A 65 10.31 -5.86 -2.39
CA ILE A 65 9.88 -5.01 -3.52
C ILE A 65 10.94 -5.04 -4.63
N ARG A 66 12.22 -4.83 -4.30
CA ARG A 66 13.33 -4.82 -5.27
C ARG A 66 13.49 -6.15 -6.02
N ASP A 67 13.32 -7.26 -5.31
CA ASP A 67 13.57 -8.59 -5.87
C ASP A 67 12.37 -9.15 -6.64
N CYS A 68 11.14 -8.73 -6.26
CA CYS A 68 9.91 -9.35 -6.75
C CYS A 68 9.05 -8.45 -7.65
N ALA A 69 9.31 -7.13 -7.71
CA ALA A 69 8.58 -6.22 -8.61
C ALA A 69 8.65 -6.71 -10.07
N GLY A 70 7.50 -6.69 -10.76
CA GLY A 70 7.36 -7.20 -12.13
C GLY A 70 7.31 -8.73 -12.24
N ARG A 71 7.33 -9.46 -11.11
CA ARG A 71 7.21 -10.91 -11.05
C ARG A 71 5.98 -11.37 -10.27
N VAL A 72 5.51 -10.53 -9.38
CA VAL A 72 4.27 -10.69 -8.61
C VAL A 72 3.71 -9.30 -8.32
N PRO A 73 2.38 -9.10 -8.41
CA PRO A 73 1.73 -7.85 -8.02
C PRO A 73 1.97 -7.52 -6.55
N ILE A 74 2.31 -6.26 -6.25
CA ILE A 74 2.62 -5.79 -4.90
C ILE A 74 1.75 -4.60 -4.54
N PHE A 75 1.05 -4.68 -3.43
CA PHE A 75 0.27 -3.59 -2.87
C PHE A 75 0.73 -3.21 -1.47
N GLY A 76 1.07 -1.94 -1.27
CA GLY A 76 1.55 -1.41 0.01
C GLY A 76 0.53 -0.50 0.69
N VAL A 77 0.29 -0.72 1.99
CA VAL A 77 -0.58 0.11 2.83
C VAL A 77 0.25 0.82 3.90
N CYS A 78 0.14 2.14 4.00
CA CYS A 78 0.81 3.01 4.96
C CYS A 78 2.33 2.80 4.98
N LEU A 79 2.88 2.04 5.92
CA LEU A 79 4.31 1.67 5.93
C LEU A 79 4.72 0.91 4.67
N GLY A 80 3.86 0.02 4.15
CA GLY A 80 4.10 -0.70 2.89
C GLY A 80 4.18 0.23 1.68
N HIS A 81 3.33 1.26 1.61
CA HIS A 81 3.40 2.32 0.60
C HIS A 81 4.73 3.09 0.69
N GLN A 82 5.16 3.45 1.90
CA GLN A 82 6.44 4.12 2.13
C GLN A 82 7.63 3.22 1.73
N ALA A 83 7.53 1.91 2.01
CA ALA A 83 8.56 0.94 1.59
C ALA A 83 8.69 0.86 0.05
N ILE A 84 7.58 0.98 -0.69
CA ILE A 84 7.63 1.09 -2.16
C ILE A 84 8.42 2.33 -2.58
N ALA A 85 8.11 3.50 -2.02
CA ALA A 85 8.85 4.73 -2.33
C ALA A 85 10.37 4.57 -2.09
N VAL A 86 10.76 4.05 -0.93
CA VAL A 86 12.16 3.83 -0.56
C VAL A 86 12.84 2.80 -1.45
N ALA A 87 12.15 1.73 -1.84
CA ALA A 87 12.69 0.69 -2.72
C ALA A 87 13.15 1.27 -4.07
N TYR A 88 12.43 2.28 -4.57
CA TYR A 88 12.76 3.01 -5.80
C TYR A 88 13.61 4.27 -5.56
N GLY A 89 14.08 4.51 -4.35
CA GLY A 89 15.04 5.57 -4.04
C GLY A 89 14.42 6.92 -3.66
N ALA A 90 13.11 7.01 -3.48
CA ALA A 90 12.46 8.20 -2.95
C ALA A 90 12.70 8.36 -1.44
N VAL A 91 12.53 9.58 -0.95
CA VAL A 91 12.67 9.92 0.47
C VAL A 91 11.32 9.90 1.16
N VAL A 92 11.27 9.27 2.33
CA VAL A 92 10.15 9.33 3.26
C VAL A 92 10.56 10.18 4.45
N GLY A 93 9.83 11.25 4.69
CA GLY A 93 10.13 12.21 5.72
C GLY A 93 8.92 12.55 6.57
N ARG A 94 9.08 13.52 7.47
CA ARG A 94 8.00 13.98 8.34
C ARG A 94 6.86 14.55 7.52
N ALA A 95 5.64 14.06 7.73
CA ALA A 95 4.46 14.59 7.07
C ALA A 95 4.25 16.06 7.45
N PRO A 96 3.83 16.92 6.51
CA PRO A 96 3.55 18.33 6.81
C PRO A 96 2.36 18.49 7.77
N GLU A 97 1.52 17.48 7.86
CA GLU A 97 0.36 17.42 8.74
C GLU A 97 0.44 16.18 9.64
N LEU A 98 0.36 16.37 10.95
CA LEU A 98 0.29 15.27 11.91
C LEU A 98 -1.19 14.92 12.16
N LEU A 99 -1.67 13.90 11.47
CA LEU A 99 -3.03 13.39 11.61
C LEU A 99 -2.99 11.94 12.09
N HIS A 100 -3.62 11.69 13.24
CA HIS A 100 -3.74 10.36 13.80
C HIS A 100 -5.21 10.05 14.08
N GLY A 101 -5.76 9.04 13.40
CA GLY A 101 -7.16 8.65 13.54
C GLY A 101 -8.15 9.68 12.98
N LYS A 102 -7.71 10.56 12.09
CA LYS A 102 -8.56 11.53 11.41
C LYS A 102 -8.73 11.17 9.95
N THR A 103 -9.82 11.63 9.37
CA THR A 103 -10.11 11.45 7.95
C THR A 103 -9.63 12.65 7.13
N SER A 104 -9.36 12.39 5.87
CA SER A 104 -9.08 13.40 4.84
C SER A 104 -9.71 12.98 3.53
N ASP A 105 -10.08 13.96 2.71
CA ASP A 105 -10.48 13.70 1.33
C ASP A 105 -9.25 13.39 0.48
N VAL A 106 -9.33 12.32 -0.28
CA VAL A 106 -8.32 11.89 -1.26
C VAL A 106 -8.83 12.22 -2.65
N TYR A 107 -8.15 13.11 -3.33
CA TYR A 107 -8.35 13.46 -4.74
C TYR A 107 -7.45 12.58 -5.59
N HIS A 108 -7.98 11.98 -6.67
CA HIS A 108 -7.25 10.96 -7.42
C HIS A 108 -7.60 10.95 -8.91
N ASP A 109 -6.77 10.31 -9.70
CA ASP A 109 -6.94 10.21 -11.16
C ASP A 109 -7.79 9.01 -11.63
N GLY A 110 -8.22 8.15 -10.70
CA GLY A 110 -9.04 6.98 -10.99
C GLY A 110 -8.30 5.82 -11.62
N THR A 111 -6.97 5.76 -11.51
CA THR A 111 -6.16 4.66 -12.08
C THR A 111 -5.83 3.59 -11.03
N GLY A 112 -5.46 2.39 -11.49
CA GLY A 112 -5.04 1.26 -10.68
C GLY A 112 -6.05 0.91 -9.59
N VAL A 113 -5.60 0.77 -8.35
CA VAL A 113 -6.46 0.43 -7.20
C VAL A 113 -7.54 1.49 -6.92
N LEU A 114 -7.42 2.69 -7.47
CA LEU A 114 -8.40 3.79 -7.31
C LEU A 114 -9.48 3.79 -8.40
N ALA A 115 -9.45 2.82 -9.33
CA ALA A 115 -10.39 2.76 -10.43
C ALA A 115 -11.86 2.67 -9.95
N GLY A 116 -12.69 3.56 -10.52
CA GLY A 116 -14.12 3.60 -10.23
C GLY A 116 -14.50 4.00 -8.82
N LEU A 117 -13.57 4.54 -8.01
CA LEU A 117 -13.87 5.19 -6.73
C LEU A 117 -14.42 6.61 -6.97
N PRO A 118 -15.23 7.15 -6.06
CA PRO A 118 -15.61 8.57 -6.09
C PRO A 118 -14.39 9.49 -5.96
N ASP A 119 -14.37 10.62 -6.66
CA ASP A 119 -13.33 11.64 -6.53
C ASP A 119 -13.92 12.97 -6.05
N PRO A 120 -13.58 13.43 -4.84
CA PRO A 120 -12.79 12.74 -3.83
C PRO A 120 -13.57 11.67 -3.05
N PHE A 121 -12.86 10.82 -2.30
CA PHE A 121 -13.42 9.97 -1.26
C PHE A 121 -12.75 10.20 0.09
N THR A 122 -13.43 9.84 1.17
CA THR A 122 -12.92 10.00 2.54
C THR A 122 -12.08 8.81 2.96
N ALA A 123 -10.87 9.05 3.49
CA ALA A 123 -9.98 8.01 3.98
C ALA A 123 -9.34 8.34 5.33
N THR A 124 -9.12 7.31 6.15
CA THR A 124 -8.52 7.43 7.49
C THR A 124 -6.99 7.47 7.41
N ARG A 125 -6.40 8.35 8.19
CA ARG A 125 -4.95 8.56 8.28
C ARG A 125 -4.43 8.32 9.69
N TYR A 126 -3.32 7.56 9.79
CA TYR A 126 -2.61 7.28 11.05
C TYR A 126 -1.10 7.54 10.97
N HIS A 127 -0.63 8.25 9.93
CA HIS A 127 0.79 8.38 9.64
C HIS A 127 1.39 9.72 10.12
N SER A 128 2.63 9.67 10.60
CA SER A 128 3.49 10.83 10.91
C SER A 128 4.56 11.07 9.83
N LEU A 129 4.77 10.09 8.95
CA LEU A 129 5.68 10.16 7.81
C LEU A 129 4.87 10.18 6.51
N ALA A 130 5.45 10.76 5.47
CA ALA A 130 4.89 10.78 4.12
C ALA A 130 6.02 10.74 3.08
N VAL A 131 5.68 10.30 1.89
CA VAL A 131 6.59 10.34 0.73
C VAL A 131 6.82 11.78 0.31
N ASP A 132 8.09 12.18 0.14
CA ASP A 132 8.45 13.46 -0.48
C ASP A 132 8.34 13.33 -2.00
N GLU A 133 7.27 13.91 -2.55
CA GLU A 133 6.98 13.84 -3.98
C GLU A 133 8.13 14.38 -4.85
N ALA A 134 8.87 15.38 -4.37
CA ALA A 134 9.99 15.96 -5.13
C ALA A 134 11.15 14.97 -5.34
N THR A 135 11.19 13.88 -4.59
CA THR A 135 12.22 12.84 -4.68
C THR A 135 11.77 11.60 -5.46
N LEU A 136 10.51 11.56 -5.91
CA LEU A 136 10.00 10.41 -6.65
C LEU A 136 10.76 10.24 -7.98
N PRO A 137 11.25 9.03 -8.27
CA PRO A 137 11.89 8.74 -9.55
C PRO A 137 10.83 8.63 -10.67
N PRO A 138 11.23 8.74 -11.95
CA PRO A 138 10.32 8.74 -13.08
C PRO A 138 9.50 7.45 -13.25
N GLU A 139 9.93 6.34 -12.65
CA GLU A 139 9.23 5.05 -12.66
C GLU A 139 7.95 5.07 -11.84
N LEU A 140 7.88 5.93 -10.81
CA LEU A 140 6.71 6.08 -9.97
C LEU A 140 5.89 7.30 -10.36
N GLU A 141 4.58 7.19 -10.25
CA GLU A 141 3.65 8.31 -10.40
C GLU A 141 2.69 8.40 -9.21
N VAL A 142 2.36 9.62 -8.83
CA VAL A 142 1.37 9.89 -7.80
C VAL A 142 -0.01 9.86 -8.43
N THR A 143 -0.87 8.99 -7.90
CA THR A 143 -2.25 8.78 -8.37
C THR A 143 -3.29 9.39 -7.44
N GLY A 144 -2.91 9.73 -6.21
CA GLY A 144 -3.82 10.36 -5.24
C GLY A 144 -3.12 11.31 -4.26
N ARG A 145 -3.80 12.41 -3.89
CA ARG A 145 -3.31 13.44 -2.96
C ARG A 145 -4.42 13.95 -2.04
N THR A 146 -4.03 14.49 -0.90
CA THR A 146 -4.91 15.38 -0.14
C THR A 146 -5.01 16.75 -0.83
N LYS A 147 -5.98 17.57 -0.41
CA LYS A 147 -6.09 18.96 -0.88
C LYS A 147 -4.84 19.80 -0.56
N SER A 148 -4.13 19.48 0.53
CA SER A 148 -2.87 20.11 0.92
C SER A 148 -1.63 19.60 0.17
N GLY A 149 -1.80 18.60 -0.72
CA GLY A 149 -0.74 18.07 -1.58
C GLY A 149 0.04 16.90 -0.97
N VAL A 150 -0.37 16.33 0.15
CA VAL A 150 0.26 15.12 0.69
C VAL A 150 -0.01 13.93 -0.23
N VAL A 151 1.04 13.19 -0.61
CA VAL A 151 0.92 11.97 -1.42
C VAL A 151 0.13 10.91 -0.65
N MET A 152 -0.99 10.49 -1.23
CA MET A 152 -1.90 9.52 -0.63
C MET A 152 -1.98 8.20 -1.40
N ALA A 153 -1.61 8.21 -2.66
CA ALA A 153 -1.50 7.01 -3.49
C ALA A 153 -0.44 7.22 -4.57
N MET A 154 0.26 6.15 -4.91
CA MET A 154 1.22 6.11 -6.01
C MET A 154 1.26 4.71 -6.61
N ARG A 155 1.72 4.62 -7.86
CA ARG A 155 1.96 3.36 -8.54
C ARG A 155 3.22 3.41 -9.40
N HIS A 156 3.73 2.24 -9.74
CA HIS A 156 4.72 2.10 -10.80
C HIS A 156 4.02 2.23 -12.17
N ARG A 157 4.68 2.87 -13.15
CA ARG A 157 4.08 3.16 -14.46
C ARG A 157 3.89 1.92 -15.33
N GLU A 158 4.71 0.91 -15.15
CA GLU A 158 4.77 -0.29 -16.00
C GLU A 158 4.56 -1.59 -15.25
N LEU A 159 4.85 -1.63 -13.95
CA LEU A 159 4.76 -2.84 -13.12
C LEU A 159 3.56 -2.77 -12.19
N ASP A 160 3.03 -3.93 -11.82
CA ASP A 160 1.92 -4.05 -10.87
C ASP A 160 2.41 -3.84 -9.42
N VAL A 161 2.85 -2.63 -9.14
CA VAL A 161 3.31 -2.16 -7.83
C VAL A 161 2.59 -0.87 -7.52
N GLU A 162 1.73 -0.91 -6.50
CA GLU A 162 0.91 0.22 -6.08
C GLU A 162 0.91 0.36 -4.56
N GLY A 163 0.62 1.56 -4.06
CA GLY A 163 0.50 1.77 -2.63
C GLY A 163 -0.36 2.97 -2.26
N VAL A 164 -0.95 2.88 -1.07
CA VAL A 164 -1.77 3.94 -0.47
C VAL A 164 -1.26 4.30 0.92
N GLN A 165 -1.24 5.60 1.23
CA GLN A 165 -0.78 6.10 2.53
C GLN A 165 -1.86 5.97 3.61
N PHE A 166 -3.12 5.96 3.23
CA PHE A 166 -4.27 5.81 4.12
C PHE A 166 -4.57 4.34 4.43
N HIS A 167 -5.52 4.10 5.32
CA HIS A 167 -5.89 2.78 5.81
C HIS A 167 -7.22 2.32 5.18
N PRO A 168 -7.19 1.47 4.13
CA PRO A 168 -8.40 0.95 3.49
C PRO A 168 -9.21 0.02 4.40
N GLU A 169 -8.58 -0.58 5.41
CA GLU A 169 -9.21 -1.47 6.39
C GLU A 169 -9.98 -0.73 7.48
N SER A 170 -9.83 0.59 7.58
CA SER A 170 -10.54 1.39 8.57
C SER A 170 -12.01 1.54 8.19
N VAL A 171 -12.90 1.43 9.18
CA VAL A 171 -14.34 1.62 9.01
C VAL A 171 -14.73 3.04 8.57
N LEU A 172 -13.83 4.01 8.72
CA LEU A 172 -14.02 5.38 8.29
C LEU A 172 -13.42 5.66 6.91
N THR A 173 -12.93 4.64 6.22
CA THR A 173 -12.53 4.72 4.80
C THR A 173 -13.66 4.13 3.95
N ASP A 174 -14.42 4.99 3.29
CA ASP A 174 -15.69 4.63 2.65
C ASP A 174 -15.52 3.56 1.56
N GLU A 175 -14.44 3.63 0.77
CA GLU A 175 -14.21 2.80 -0.42
C GLU A 175 -13.15 1.70 -0.22
N GLY A 176 -12.74 1.42 1.02
CA GLY A 176 -11.63 0.53 1.30
C GLY A 176 -11.78 -0.88 0.74
N ARG A 177 -13.00 -1.45 0.81
CA ARG A 177 -13.30 -2.77 0.27
C ARG A 177 -13.20 -2.83 -1.26
N LYS A 178 -13.70 -1.81 -1.95
CA LYS A 178 -13.62 -1.72 -3.41
C LYS A 178 -12.19 -1.57 -3.88
N LEU A 179 -11.41 -0.75 -3.18
CA LEU A 179 -9.99 -0.57 -3.44
C LEU A 179 -9.21 -1.90 -3.34
N LEU A 180 -9.45 -2.68 -2.28
CA LEU A 180 -8.84 -4.01 -2.13
C LEU A 180 -9.32 -4.99 -3.20
N GLY A 181 -10.58 -4.86 -3.66
CA GLY A 181 -11.11 -5.62 -4.80
C GLY A 181 -10.35 -5.30 -6.08
N ASN A 182 -10.09 -4.03 -6.36
CA ASN A 182 -9.31 -3.58 -7.53
C ASN A 182 -7.88 -4.16 -7.51
N PHE A 183 -7.23 -4.22 -6.33
CA PHE A 183 -5.93 -4.89 -6.18
C PHE A 183 -6.00 -6.37 -6.57
N LEU A 184 -7.03 -7.09 -6.11
CA LEU A 184 -7.19 -8.51 -6.44
C LEU A 184 -7.48 -8.73 -7.94
N GLU A 185 -8.28 -7.84 -8.56
CA GLU A 185 -8.55 -7.89 -10.00
C GLU A 185 -7.26 -7.67 -10.81
N GLY A 186 -6.46 -6.66 -10.47
CA GLY A 186 -5.15 -6.41 -11.09
C GLY A 186 -4.22 -7.61 -10.96
N ALA A 187 -4.20 -8.28 -9.81
CA ALA A 187 -3.39 -9.48 -9.59
C ALA A 187 -3.89 -10.73 -10.36
N THR A 188 -5.10 -10.69 -10.93
CA THR A 188 -5.62 -11.78 -11.79
C THR A 188 -5.17 -11.61 -13.23
N ASP A 189 -4.95 -10.38 -13.67
CA ASP A 189 -4.65 -10.03 -15.06
C ASP A 189 -3.13 -9.96 -15.35
N ALA A 190 -2.29 -10.09 -14.30
CA ALA A 190 -0.82 -10.09 -14.36
C ALA A 190 -0.27 -11.50 -14.56
#